data_b7c0d832c28562d5f907e53e3568dca1
#
_entry.id   b7c0d832c28562d5f907e53e3568dca1
#
_cell.length_a   1.000
_cell.length_b   1.000
_cell.length_c   1.000
_cell.angle_alpha   90.00
_cell.angle_beta   90.00
_cell.angle_gamma   90.00
#
_symmetry.space_group_name_H-M   'P 1'
#
loop_
_entity.id
_entity.type
_entity.pdbx_description
1 polymer ?
#
loop_
_entity_poly.entity_id
_entity_poly.type
_entity_poly.pdbx_seq_one_letter_code
_entity_poly.pdbx_strand_id
1 'polypeptide(L)'
;NRLKGIKWKIDPLIQQTRIFGIGGYRHAFGGKLVKVFKNKNELFFNATINYGFKNKDLLSDGTVKYTYAPKRFAQFRLSGGSKYEMLTYMQNLSSLFSRGNFIQNDFIKIGHFTEVLNGLFIDVNVKYLQRSSISNLSLSKWSDELFSNNNQPIEFEEYNEFNTKLLLSYTPFQKFAFDGRKKIVQGSKWPTFTIGWEQGLPNILLSNIDYQKITIGFDHSFKMGLLGTS
;
A
#
# COMPACT_ATOMS: atom_id res chain seq x y z
N ASN A 1 23.88 -0.48 -11.58
CA ASN A 1 25.07 0.19 -12.10
C ASN A 1 25.28 1.49 -11.30
N ARG A 2 26.29 1.51 -10.43
CA ARG A 2 26.57 2.66 -9.55
C ARG A 2 26.88 3.95 -10.33
N LEU A 3 27.53 3.85 -11.47
CA LEU A 3 27.91 4.99 -12.30
C LEU A 3 26.70 5.68 -12.97
N LYS A 4 25.61 4.94 -13.23
CA LYS A 4 24.39 5.48 -13.84
C LYS A 4 23.31 5.85 -12.82
N GLY A 5 23.57 5.70 -11.51
CA GLY A 5 22.58 5.95 -10.44
C GLY A 5 21.37 5.02 -10.50
N ILE A 6 21.49 3.84 -11.12
CA ILE A 6 20.41 2.87 -11.27
C ILE A 6 20.69 1.69 -10.34
N LYS A 7 19.70 1.36 -9.52
CA LYS A 7 19.66 0.16 -8.69
C LYS A 7 18.40 -0.63 -9.04
N TRP A 8 18.55 -1.91 -9.25
CA TRP A 8 17.42 -2.82 -9.44
C TRP A 8 17.56 -4.01 -8.50
N LYS A 9 16.44 -4.56 -8.12
CA LYS A 9 16.36 -5.75 -7.24
C LYS A 9 15.17 -6.57 -7.71
N ILE A 10 15.40 -7.86 -7.95
CA ILE A 10 14.36 -8.87 -8.12
C ILE A 10 14.08 -9.48 -6.75
N ASP A 11 12.84 -9.81 -6.48
CA ASP A 11 12.47 -10.42 -5.21
C ASP A 11 13.07 -11.82 -5.10
N PRO A 12 13.51 -12.25 -3.91
CA PRO A 12 14.06 -13.58 -3.70
C PRO A 12 13.04 -14.67 -4.04
N LEU A 13 13.49 -15.84 -4.49
CA LEU A 13 12.63 -16.95 -4.89
C LEU A 13 11.60 -17.34 -3.81
N ILE A 14 11.99 -17.28 -2.54
CA ILE A 14 11.08 -17.60 -1.43
C ILE A 14 9.89 -16.61 -1.35
N GLN A 15 10.07 -15.35 -1.76
CA GLN A 15 8.99 -14.37 -1.81
C GLN A 15 8.15 -14.48 -3.08
N GLN A 16 8.70 -15.13 -4.12
CA GLN A 16 7.99 -15.38 -5.37
C GLN A 16 7.06 -16.60 -5.28
N THR A 17 7.32 -17.52 -4.36
CA THR A 17 6.52 -18.73 -4.16
C THR A 17 5.43 -18.47 -3.12
N ARG A 18 4.16 -18.54 -3.53
CA ARG A 18 2.99 -18.42 -2.65
C ARG A 18 2.25 -19.75 -2.66
N ILE A 19 2.65 -20.65 -1.75
CA ILE A 19 2.13 -22.03 -1.68
C ILE A 19 0.69 -22.04 -1.17
N PHE A 20 0.36 -21.14 -0.25
CA PHE A 20 -0.93 -21.06 0.45
C PHE A 20 -1.76 -19.87 -0.02
N GLY A 21 -1.74 -19.58 -1.31
CA GLY A 21 -2.54 -18.51 -1.86
C GLY A 21 -3.96 -18.94 -2.22
N ILE A 22 -4.82 -17.98 -2.51
CA ILE A 22 -6.13 -18.24 -3.11
C ILE A 22 -5.91 -18.96 -4.44
N GLY A 23 -6.55 -20.11 -4.62
CA GLY A 23 -6.36 -20.96 -5.79
C GLY A 23 -5.11 -21.85 -5.73
N GLY A 24 -4.57 -22.12 -4.54
CA GLY A 24 -3.41 -22.99 -4.36
C GLY A 24 -2.09 -22.29 -4.68
N TYR A 25 -1.17 -23.00 -5.35
CA TYR A 25 0.13 -22.44 -5.68
C TYR A 25 0.02 -21.28 -6.68
N ARG A 26 0.67 -20.17 -6.32
CA ARG A 26 0.83 -18.99 -7.17
C ARG A 26 2.30 -18.62 -7.25
N HIS A 27 2.73 -18.19 -8.42
CA HIS A 27 4.08 -17.66 -8.62
C HIS A 27 4.01 -16.15 -8.82
N ALA A 28 4.65 -15.40 -7.92
CA ALA A 28 4.66 -13.95 -7.93
C ALA A 28 6.04 -13.42 -8.32
N PHE A 29 6.23 -13.06 -9.57
CA PHE A 29 7.47 -12.44 -10.01
C PHE A 29 7.41 -10.93 -9.71
N GLY A 30 8.28 -10.48 -8.81
CA GLY A 30 8.33 -9.09 -8.37
C GLY A 30 9.72 -8.50 -8.47
N GLY A 31 9.75 -7.18 -8.57
CA GLY A 31 11.00 -6.45 -8.60
C GLY A 31 10.83 -4.94 -8.46
N LYS A 32 11.93 -4.28 -8.14
CA LYS A 32 12.00 -2.83 -7.99
C LYS A 32 13.21 -2.25 -8.69
N LEU A 33 13.01 -1.06 -9.20
CA LEU A 33 14.03 -0.23 -9.83
C LEU A 33 14.03 1.15 -9.17
N VAL A 34 15.21 1.63 -8.85
CA VAL A 34 15.43 2.99 -8.34
C VAL A 34 16.45 3.67 -9.23
N LYS A 35 16.10 4.84 -9.75
CA LYS A 35 17.01 5.71 -10.50
C LYS A 35 17.14 7.04 -9.78
N VAL A 36 18.37 7.37 -9.38
CA VAL A 36 18.71 8.68 -8.83
C VAL A 36 19.35 9.51 -9.95
N PHE A 37 18.77 10.66 -10.24
CA PHE A 37 19.26 11.60 -11.23
C PHE A 37 20.38 12.49 -10.67
N LYS A 38 21.11 13.19 -11.55
CA LYS A 38 22.20 14.12 -11.14
C LYS A 38 21.70 15.23 -10.20
N ASN A 39 20.49 15.72 -10.41
CA ASN A 39 19.83 16.71 -9.56
C ASN A 39 19.25 16.14 -8.25
N LYS A 40 19.55 14.86 -7.91
CA LYS A 40 19.05 14.12 -6.75
C LYS A 40 17.54 13.83 -6.75
N ASN A 41 16.84 14.13 -7.83
CA ASN A 41 15.50 13.59 -8.03
C ASN A 41 15.57 12.05 -8.10
N GLU A 42 14.50 11.39 -7.71
CA GLU A 42 14.45 9.93 -7.69
C GLU A 42 13.21 9.41 -8.40
N LEU A 43 13.41 8.45 -9.28
CA LEU A 43 12.34 7.64 -9.84
C LEU A 43 12.42 6.25 -9.21
N PHE A 44 11.34 5.86 -8.57
CA PHE A 44 11.14 4.53 -8.02
C PHE A 44 10.05 3.82 -8.81
N PHE A 45 10.32 2.59 -9.22
CA PHE A 45 9.35 1.70 -9.85
C PHE A 45 9.36 0.37 -9.11
N ASN A 46 8.17 -0.17 -8.82
CA ASN A 46 7.97 -1.50 -8.29
C ASN A 46 6.80 -2.14 -9.02
N ALA A 47 6.93 -3.39 -9.40
CA ALA A 47 5.85 -4.16 -9.99
C ALA A 47 5.92 -5.62 -9.56
N THR A 48 4.75 -6.25 -9.51
CA THR A 48 4.59 -7.68 -9.24
C THR A 48 3.61 -8.26 -10.24
N ILE A 49 3.96 -9.39 -10.83
CA ILE A 49 3.09 -10.22 -11.66
C ILE A 49 2.88 -11.53 -10.92
N ASN A 50 1.64 -11.93 -10.72
CA ASN A 50 1.27 -13.07 -9.90
C ASN A 50 0.36 -14.01 -10.68
N TYR A 51 0.87 -15.19 -11.07
CA TYR A 51 0.13 -16.18 -11.82
C TYR A 51 -0.34 -17.34 -10.90
N GLY A 52 -1.64 -17.60 -10.92
CA GLY A 52 -2.28 -18.71 -10.23
C GLY A 52 -2.45 -19.92 -11.12
N PHE A 53 -1.71 -21.00 -10.84
CA PHE A 53 -1.68 -22.18 -11.73
C PHE A 53 -3.01 -22.93 -11.77
N LYS A 54 -3.72 -23.00 -10.66
CA LYS A 54 -5.01 -23.71 -10.59
C LYS A 54 -6.14 -22.92 -11.24
N ASN A 55 -6.22 -21.63 -10.96
CA ASN A 55 -7.26 -20.75 -11.49
C ASN A 55 -6.95 -20.24 -12.91
N LYS A 56 -5.69 -20.40 -13.37
CA LYS A 56 -5.19 -19.84 -14.63
C LYS A 56 -5.42 -18.33 -14.74
N ASP A 57 -5.37 -17.64 -13.60
CA ASP A 57 -5.57 -16.20 -13.48
C ASP A 57 -4.23 -15.47 -13.36
N LEU A 58 -4.18 -14.26 -13.90
CA LEU A 58 -3.03 -13.38 -13.84
C LEU A 58 -3.41 -12.10 -13.12
N LEU A 59 -2.78 -11.85 -11.99
CA LEU A 59 -2.88 -10.60 -11.26
C LEU A 59 -1.58 -9.83 -11.39
N SER A 60 -1.67 -8.52 -11.45
CA SER A 60 -0.48 -7.65 -11.47
C SER A 60 -0.76 -6.35 -10.76
N ASP A 61 0.22 -5.88 -10.02
CA ASP A 61 0.17 -4.56 -9.42
C ASP A 61 1.51 -3.86 -9.53
N GLY A 62 1.45 -2.53 -9.51
CA GLY A 62 2.66 -1.73 -9.62
C GLY A 62 2.53 -0.35 -9.01
N THR A 63 3.69 0.24 -8.73
CA THR A 63 3.80 1.60 -8.19
C THR A 63 4.96 2.32 -8.83
N VAL A 64 4.69 3.55 -9.28
CA VAL A 64 5.70 4.51 -9.72
C VAL A 64 5.70 5.68 -8.74
N LYS A 65 6.88 6.09 -8.28
CA LYS A 65 7.05 7.32 -7.48
C LYS A 65 8.12 8.19 -8.13
N TYR A 66 7.82 9.45 -8.27
CA TYR A 66 8.78 10.44 -8.74
C TYR A 66 8.97 11.54 -7.70
N THR A 67 10.13 11.55 -7.04
CA THR A 67 10.53 12.61 -6.10
C THR A 67 11.20 13.72 -6.89
N TYR A 68 10.53 14.85 -7.02
CA TYR A 68 10.99 15.98 -7.82
C TYR A 68 11.61 17.11 -6.98
N ALA A 69 11.27 17.20 -5.69
CA ALA A 69 11.89 18.15 -4.77
C ALA A 69 12.32 17.46 -3.46
N PRO A 70 13.50 16.82 -3.42
CA PRO A 70 13.96 16.03 -2.27
C PRO A 70 14.13 16.81 -0.97
N LYS A 71 14.33 18.15 -1.04
CA LYS A 71 14.39 19.03 0.14
C LYS A 71 13.05 19.18 0.86
N ARG A 72 11.94 19.01 0.13
CA ARG A 72 10.57 19.09 0.64
C ARG A 72 9.86 17.74 0.62
N PHE A 73 10.58 16.64 0.38
CA PHE A 73 10.01 15.29 0.19
C PHE A 73 8.91 15.24 -0.88
N ALA A 74 8.86 16.25 -1.78
CA ALA A 74 7.78 16.37 -2.75
C ALA A 74 7.86 15.27 -3.80
N GLN A 75 6.80 14.48 -3.89
CA GLN A 75 6.72 13.33 -4.78
C GLN A 75 5.30 13.11 -5.32
N PHE A 76 5.23 12.70 -6.58
CA PHE A 76 4.04 12.09 -7.16
C PHE A 76 4.12 10.58 -7.05
N ARG A 77 2.96 9.96 -6.86
CA ARG A 77 2.81 8.50 -6.78
C ARG A 77 1.66 8.07 -7.67
N LEU A 78 1.90 7.05 -8.49
CA LEU A 78 0.91 6.36 -9.28
C LEU A 78 0.99 4.88 -8.93
N SER A 79 -0.11 4.28 -8.54
CA SER A 79 -0.21 2.84 -8.27
C SER A 79 -1.45 2.29 -8.93
N GLY A 80 -1.39 1.06 -9.38
CA GLY A 80 -2.56 0.41 -9.97
C GLY A 80 -2.31 -1.06 -10.18
N GLY A 81 -3.39 -1.76 -10.45
CA GLY A 81 -3.36 -3.19 -10.73
C GLY A 81 -4.53 -3.94 -10.12
N SER A 82 -4.41 -5.26 -10.16
CA SER A 82 -5.36 -6.22 -9.63
C SER A 82 -4.69 -7.09 -8.57
N LYS A 83 -5.35 -7.25 -7.42
CA LYS A 83 -4.83 -8.06 -6.31
C LYS A 83 -5.95 -8.63 -5.46
N TYR A 84 -5.66 -9.76 -4.79
CA TYR A 84 -6.48 -10.20 -3.68
C TYR A 84 -6.13 -9.42 -2.42
N GLU A 85 -7.13 -8.97 -1.69
CA GLU A 85 -6.98 -8.24 -0.44
C GLU A 85 -7.75 -8.95 0.67
N MET A 86 -7.13 -9.01 1.86
CA MET A 86 -7.80 -9.55 3.04
C MET A 86 -8.74 -8.51 3.62
N LEU A 87 -9.96 -8.91 3.96
CA LEU A 87 -10.97 -8.05 4.60
C LEU A 87 -10.64 -7.78 6.07
N THR A 88 -10.14 -8.81 6.75
CA THR A 88 -9.80 -8.72 8.17
C THR A 88 -8.32 -9.00 8.37
N TYR A 89 -7.66 -8.19 9.17
CA TYR A 89 -6.28 -8.45 9.57
C TYR A 89 -6.18 -9.83 10.22
N MET A 90 -5.04 -10.46 10.02
CA MET A 90 -4.69 -11.77 10.51
C MET A 90 -4.88 -11.88 12.03
N GLN A 91 -6.04 -12.36 12.48
CA GLN A 91 -6.32 -12.62 13.89
C GLN A 91 -5.80 -13.99 14.35
N ASN A 92 -5.70 -14.93 13.39
CA ASN A 92 -5.20 -16.28 13.61
C ASN A 92 -4.72 -16.89 12.28
N LEU A 93 -4.04 -18.02 12.36
CA LEU A 93 -3.55 -18.73 11.18
C LEU A 93 -4.67 -19.15 10.21
N SER A 94 -5.87 -19.47 10.73
CA SER A 94 -7.01 -19.83 9.88
C SER A 94 -7.48 -18.72 8.97
N SER A 95 -7.33 -17.45 9.38
CA SER A 95 -7.72 -16.30 8.55
C SER A 95 -6.90 -16.16 7.27
N LEU A 96 -5.67 -16.71 7.23
CA LEU A 96 -4.84 -16.76 6.02
C LEU A 96 -5.39 -17.74 4.97
N PHE A 97 -6.17 -18.71 5.39
CA PHE A 97 -6.63 -19.81 4.54
C PHE A 97 -8.13 -19.73 4.26
N SER A 98 -8.83 -18.84 4.95
CA SER A 98 -10.28 -18.67 4.80
C SER A 98 -10.61 -17.87 3.54
N ARG A 99 -11.39 -18.43 2.61
CA ARG A 99 -11.91 -17.72 1.43
C ARG A 99 -12.73 -16.50 1.80
N GLY A 100 -13.58 -16.63 2.82
CA GLY A 100 -14.44 -15.56 3.29
C GLY A 100 -13.68 -14.32 3.73
N ASN A 101 -12.35 -14.39 3.87
CA ASN A 101 -11.51 -13.26 4.25
C ASN A 101 -10.90 -12.53 3.06
N PHE A 102 -11.16 -12.94 1.82
CA PHE A 102 -10.53 -12.34 0.64
C PHE A 102 -11.54 -11.81 -0.35
N ILE A 103 -11.17 -10.72 -0.98
CA ILE A 103 -11.86 -10.10 -2.12
C ILE A 103 -10.85 -9.76 -3.21
N GLN A 104 -11.30 -9.61 -4.43
CA GLN A 104 -10.50 -9.05 -5.51
C GLN A 104 -10.68 -7.54 -5.57
N ASN A 105 -9.58 -6.83 -5.70
CA ASN A 105 -9.53 -5.39 -5.88
C ASN A 105 -8.79 -5.05 -7.16
N ASP A 106 -9.45 -4.37 -8.08
CA ASP A 106 -8.87 -3.71 -9.23
C ASP A 106 -8.82 -2.21 -8.95
N PHE A 107 -7.65 -1.59 -9.02
CA PHE A 107 -7.51 -0.24 -8.54
C PHE A 107 -6.52 0.60 -9.34
N ILE A 108 -6.77 1.90 -9.33
CA ILE A 108 -5.82 2.95 -9.69
C ILE A 108 -5.79 4.00 -8.60
N LYS A 109 -4.59 4.43 -8.22
CA LYS A 109 -4.38 5.42 -7.17
C LYS A 109 -3.34 6.43 -7.60
N ILE A 110 -3.68 7.70 -7.51
CA ILE A 110 -2.78 8.84 -7.74
C ILE A 110 -2.60 9.55 -6.41
N GLY A 111 -1.37 9.92 -6.09
CA GLY A 111 -1.07 10.63 -4.85
C GLY A 111 0.02 11.67 -5.01
N HIS A 112 -0.03 12.66 -4.15
CA HIS A 112 1.01 13.67 -3.99
C HIS A 112 1.32 13.85 -2.51
N PHE A 113 2.62 13.85 -2.20
CA PHE A 113 3.13 14.05 -0.84
C PHE A 113 4.16 15.16 -0.84
N THR A 114 4.09 16.05 0.13
CA THR A 114 5.07 17.14 0.27
C THR A 114 5.14 17.67 1.68
N GLU A 115 6.31 18.18 2.06
CA GLU A 115 6.49 19.03 3.24
C GLU A 115 6.27 20.49 2.83
N VAL A 116 5.25 21.12 3.38
CA VAL A 116 4.89 22.51 3.08
C VAL A 116 5.70 23.49 3.94
N LEU A 117 5.73 23.22 5.24
CA LEU A 117 6.54 23.89 6.24
C LEU A 117 7.35 22.85 6.99
N ASN A 118 8.42 23.27 7.67
CA ASN A 118 9.23 22.32 8.44
C ASN A 118 8.38 21.55 9.46
N GLY A 119 8.30 20.23 9.29
CA GLY A 119 7.49 19.33 10.10
C GLY A 119 6.01 19.25 9.71
N LEU A 120 5.52 20.07 8.77
CA LEU A 120 4.15 19.99 8.27
C LEU A 120 4.12 19.29 6.91
N PHE A 121 3.55 18.10 6.88
CA PHE A 121 3.42 17.27 5.70
C PHE A 121 1.96 17.21 5.25
N ILE A 122 1.77 17.22 3.94
CA ILE A 122 0.48 17.02 3.28
C ILE A 122 0.60 15.80 2.38
N ASP A 123 -0.34 14.89 2.51
CA ASP A 123 -0.52 13.70 1.66
C ASP A 123 -1.92 13.70 1.07
N VAL A 124 -2.03 13.89 -0.24
CA VAL A 124 -3.30 13.84 -0.98
C VAL A 124 -3.31 12.60 -1.86
N ASN A 125 -4.39 11.86 -1.82
CA ASN A 125 -4.58 10.68 -2.66
C ASN A 125 -5.99 10.70 -3.26
N VAL A 126 -6.07 10.25 -4.50
CA VAL A 126 -7.32 9.92 -5.19
C VAL A 126 -7.22 8.47 -5.62
N LYS A 127 -8.24 7.69 -5.36
CA LYS A 127 -8.28 6.25 -5.65
C LYS A 127 -9.61 5.90 -6.30
N TYR A 128 -9.54 5.18 -7.40
CA TYR A 128 -10.64 4.43 -7.96
C TYR A 128 -10.41 2.94 -7.70
N LEU A 129 -11.44 2.24 -7.30
CA LEU A 129 -11.38 0.86 -6.85
C LEU A 129 -12.64 0.15 -7.30
N GLN A 130 -12.48 -1.00 -7.92
CA GLN A 130 -13.52 -1.96 -8.22
C GLN A 130 -13.32 -3.18 -7.32
N ARG A 131 -14.35 -3.55 -6.58
CA ARG A 131 -14.34 -4.71 -5.69
C ARG A 131 -15.26 -5.77 -6.20
N SER A 132 -14.75 -6.99 -6.29
CA SER A 132 -15.50 -8.16 -6.69
C SER A 132 -15.30 -9.34 -5.75
N SER A 133 -16.33 -10.18 -5.66
CA SER A 133 -16.26 -11.45 -4.92
C SER A 133 -15.30 -12.42 -5.62
N ILE A 134 -14.72 -13.31 -4.85
CA ILE A 134 -13.90 -14.42 -5.35
C ILE A 134 -14.67 -15.74 -5.43
N SER A 135 -16.01 -15.70 -5.41
CA SER A 135 -16.88 -16.87 -5.44
C SER A 135 -16.60 -17.82 -6.62
N ASN A 136 -16.18 -17.27 -7.76
CA ASN A 136 -15.87 -18.03 -8.97
C ASN A 136 -14.48 -18.70 -8.96
N LEU A 137 -13.66 -18.46 -7.92
CA LEU A 137 -12.32 -19.01 -7.86
C LEU A 137 -12.32 -20.38 -7.19
N SER A 138 -11.68 -21.33 -7.84
CA SER A 138 -11.43 -22.63 -7.21
C SER A 138 -10.32 -22.53 -6.19
N LEU A 139 -10.49 -23.15 -5.03
CA LEU A 139 -9.45 -23.25 -4.00
C LEU A 139 -8.79 -24.62 -3.98
N SER A 140 -7.74 -24.76 -3.16
CA SER A 140 -7.14 -26.05 -2.91
C SER A 140 -8.11 -26.90 -2.09
N LYS A 141 -8.33 -28.16 -2.51
CA LYS A 141 -9.22 -29.11 -1.81
C LYS A 141 -8.91 -29.23 -0.32
N TRP A 142 -7.62 -29.25 0.07
CA TRP A 142 -7.20 -29.42 1.45
C TRP A 142 -7.68 -28.28 2.37
N SER A 143 -7.76 -27.03 1.87
CA SER A 143 -8.28 -25.92 2.67
C SER A 143 -9.79 -26.03 2.87
N ASP A 144 -10.52 -26.56 1.89
CA ASP A 144 -11.95 -26.82 2.00
C ASP A 144 -12.23 -27.95 2.99
N GLU A 145 -11.43 -29.01 2.97
CA GLU A 145 -11.54 -30.13 3.91
C GLU A 145 -11.18 -29.73 5.33
N LEU A 146 -10.19 -28.84 5.50
CA LEU A 146 -9.70 -28.43 6.84
C LEU A 146 -10.62 -27.39 7.50
N PHE A 147 -11.20 -26.46 6.76
CA PHE A 147 -11.97 -25.33 7.28
C PHE A 147 -13.49 -25.46 7.04
N SER A 148 -13.91 -26.54 6.37
CA SER A 148 -15.31 -26.91 6.15
C SER A 148 -16.20 -25.80 5.56
N ASN A 149 -17.50 -25.87 5.79
CA ASN A 149 -18.52 -24.96 5.23
C ASN A 149 -18.36 -23.48 5.60
N ASN A 150 -17.56 -23.14 6.61
CA ASN A 150 -17.27 -21.76 6.99
C ASN A 150 -16.23 -21.07 6.08
N ASN A 151 -15.70 -21.79 5.11
CA ASN A 151 -14.69 -21.29 4.17
C ASN A 151 -15.29 -20.80 2.83
N GLN A 152 -16.56 -20.47 2.81
CA GLN A 152 -17.18 -19.94 1.59
C GLN A 152 -16.79 -18.50 1.35
N PRO A 153 -16.55 -18.09 0.09
CA PRO A 153 -16.34 -16.69 -0.26
C PRO A 153 -17.53 -15.85 0.14
N ILE A 154 -17.30 -14.60 0.49
CA ILE A 154 -18.40 -13.65 0.68
C ILE A 154 -18.93 -13.27 -0.70
N GLU A 155 -20.19 -13.57 -0.94
CA GLU A 155 -20.89 -13.16 -2.15
C GLU A 155 -21.47 -11.76 -1.94
N PHE A 156 -21.14 -10.86 -2.84
CA PHE A 156 -21.69 -9.51 -2.91
C PHE A 156 -21.68 -9.04 -4.37
N GLU A 157 -22.54 -8.11 -4.69
CA GLU A 157 -22.53 -7.45 -6.00
C GLU A 157 -21.27 -6.62 -6.16
N GLU A 158 -20.69 -6.71 -7.35
CA GLU A 158 -19.52 -5.91 -7.70
C GLU A 158 -19.86 -4.42 -7.57
N TYR A 159 -18.98 -3.65 -6.95
CA TYR A 159 -19.18 -2.22 -6.79
C TYR A 159 -17.89 -1.43 -7.03
N ASN A 160 -18.12 -0.19 -7.45
CA ASN A 160 -17.07 0.77 -7.68
C ASN A 160 -17.02 1.80 -6.56
N GLU A 161 -15.82 2.19 -6.18
CA GLU A 161 -15.55 3.21 -5.18
C GLU A 161 -14.58 4.25 -5.77
N PHE A 162 -15.00 5.50 -5.76
CA PHE A 162 -14.10 6.63 -5.99
C PHE A 162 -13.92 7.38 -4.69
N ASN A 163 -12.69 7.40 -4.17
CA ASN A 163 -12.42 8.09 -2.92
C ASN A 163 -11.26 9.08 -3.02
N THR A 164 -11.33 10.10 -2.18
CA THR A 164 -10.28 11.08 -1.96
C THR A 164 -9.85 11.05 -0.51
N LYS A 165 -8.54 11.20 -0.28
CA LYS A 165 -7.96 11.22 1.06
C LYS A 165 -6.97 12.36 1.18
N LEU A 166 -7.14 13.18 2.21
CA LEU A 166 -6.22 14.20 2.66
C LEU A 166 -5.68 13.80 4.03
N LEU A 167 -4.36 13.79 4.19
CA LEU A 167 -3.70 13.57 5.47
C LEU A 167 -2.75 14.72 5.74
N LEU A 168 -2.94 15.38 6.86
CA LEU A 168 -2.06 16.41 7.40
C LEU A 168 -1.31 15.82 8.60
N SER A 169 0.02 15.92 8.61
CA SER A 169 0.85 15.49 9.73
C SER A 169 1.78 16.61 10.14
N TYR A 170 1.75 16.97 11.41
CA TYR A 170 2.57 18.05 11.94
C TYR A 170 3.40 17.62 13.13
N THR A 171 4.72 17.80 13.01
CA THR A 171 5.70 17.57 14.08
C THR A 171 6.33 18.91 14.47
N PRO A 172 5.93 19.52 15.60
CA PRO A 172 6.49 20.80 16.03
C PRO A 172 8.00 20.72 16.25
N PHE A 173 8.70 21.81 15.94
CA PHE A 173 10.15 21.94 16.15
C PHE A 173 10.99 20.79 15.61
N GLN A 174 10.55 20.19 14.47
CA GLN A 174 11.27 19.12 13.82
C GLN A 174 12.68 19.55 13.46
N LYS A 175 13.67 18.81 13.95
CA LYS A 175 15.08 18.99 13.60
C LYS A 175 15.38 18.30 12.28
N PHE A 176 16.22 18.92 11.47
CA PHE A 176 16.64 18.37 10.19
C PHE A 176 18.08 18.79 9.86
N ALA A 177 18.68 18.04 8.95
CA ALA A 177 19.93 18.36 8.29
C ALA A 177 19.77 18.23 6.78
N PHE A 178 20.68 18.83 6.03
CA PHE A 178 20.76 18.63 4.58
C PHE A 178 21.98 17.81 4.22
N ASP A 179 21.79 16.77 3.41
CA ASP A 179 22.84 16.07 2.69
C ASP A 179 22.72 16.46 1.21
N GLY A 180 23.46 17.48 0.81
CA GLY A 180 23.34 18.11 -0.50
C GLY A 180 21.93 18.63 -0.78
N ARG A 181 21.21 17.99 -1.70
CA ARG A 181 19.83 18.34 -2.06
C ARG A 181 18.75 17.51 -1.33
N LYS A 182 19.15 16.66 -0.41
CA LYS A 182 18.23 15.83 0.36
C LYS A 182 18.09 16.35 1.78
N LYS A 183 16.86 16.53 2.25
CA LYS A 183 16.58 16.81 3.66
C LYS A 183 16.50 15.49 4.43
N ILE A 184 17.15 15.46 5.60
CA ILE A 184 17.13 14.31 6.52
C ILE A 184 16.51 14.80 7.82
N VAL A 185 15.38 14.21 8.20
CA VAL A 185 14.71 14.47 9.47
C VAL A 185 15.48 13.77 10.58
N GLN A 186 15.79 14.52 11.64
CA GLN A 186 16.50 14.04 12.83
C GLN A 186 15.55 13.80 14.03
N GLY A 187 14.26 14.10 13.84
CA GLY A 187 13.23 13.93 14.86
C GLY A 187 12.88 15.24 15.59
N SER A 188 12.03 15.09 16.59
CA SER A 188 11.58 16.17 17.48
C SER A 188 11.44 15.63 18.89
N LYS A 189 11.44 16.53 19.87
CA LYS A 189 11.02 16.22 21.25
C LYS A 189 9.50 16.28 21.43
N TRP A 190 8.82 16.81 20.42
CA TRP A 190 7.37 16.94 20.40
C TRP A 190 6.70 15.80 19.63
N PRO A 191 5.48 15.46 19.96
CA PRO A 191 4.73 14.46 19.23
C PRO A 191 4.41 14.89 17.81
N THR A 192 4.05 13.91 16.98
CA THR A 192 3.45 14.13 15.67
C THR A 192 1.94 14.07 15.80
N PHE A 193 1.28 15.13 15.39
CA PHE A 193 -0.18 15.22 15.28
C PHE A 193 -0.59 14.91 13.85
N THR A 194 -1.63 14.10 13.69
CA THR A 194 -2.13 13.72 12.38
C THR A 194 -3.64 13.95 12.32
N ILE A 195 -4.09 14.59 11.24
CA ILE A 195 -5.52 14.72 10.92
C ILE A 195 -5.69 14.19 9.51
N GLY A 196 -6.59 13.21 9.37
CA GLY A 196 -6.97 12.62 8.09
C GLY A 196 -8.45 12.88 7.80
N TRP A 197 -8.72 13.19 6.54
CA TRP A 197 -10.07 13.24 5.98
C TRP A 197 -10.12 12.36 4.75
N GLU A 198 -11.10 11.46 4.70
CA GLU A 198 -11.31 10.55 3.60
C GLU A 198 -12.80 10.57 3.24
N GLN A 199 -13.09 10.69 1.96
CA GLN A 199 -14.45 10.74 1.45
C GLN A 199 -14.60 9.84 0.23
N GLY A 200 -15.60 8.95 0.27
CA GLY A 200 -16.17 8.28 -0.89
C GLY A 200 -17.10 9.23 -1.62
N LEU A 201 -16.95 9.34 -2.92
CA LEU A 201 -17.75 10.25 -3.75
C LEU A 201 -18.66 9.43 -4.67
N PRO A 202 -19.98 9.43 -4.42
CA PRO A 202 -20.92 8.73 -5.27
C PRO A 202 -21.06 9.44 -6.63
N ASN A 203 -21.51 8.69 -7.64
CA ASN A 203 -21.77 9.16 -9.01
C ASN A 203 -20.53 9.64 -9.78
N ILE A 204 -19.33 9.45 -9.28
CA ILE A 204 -18.07 9.69 -10.01
C ILE A 204 -17.55 8.34 -10.49
N LEU A 205 -17.31 8.19 -11.81
CA LEU A 205 -16.80 6.95 -12.41
C LEU A 205 -17.61 5.70 -11.98
N LEU A 206 -18.93 5.81 -11.93
CA LEU A 206 -19.84 4.75 -11.51
C LEU A 206 -19.69 4.33 -10.04
N SER A 207 -19.10 5.17 -9.20
CA SER A 207 -19.02 4.92 -7.77
C SER A 207 -20.40 4.94 -7.12
N ASN A 208 -20.69 3.90 -6.32
CA ASN A 208 -21.94 3.77 -5.56
C ASN A 208 -21.74 4.05 -4.08
N ILE A 209 -20.51 4.37 -3.68
CA ILE A 209 -20.14 4.46 -2.27
C ILE A 209 -20.09 5.93 -1.83
N ASP A 210 -20.86 6.23 -0.78
CA ASP A 210 -20.88 7.52 -0.10
C ASP A 210 -20.51 7.32 1.36
N TYR A 211 -19.41 7.92 1.78
CA TYR A 211 -18.99 7.96 3.17
C TYR A 211 -18.03 9.10 3.43
N GLN A 212 -17.96 9.48 4.70
CA GLN A 212 -16.98 10.43 5.19
C GLN A 212 -16.30 9.86 6.44
N LYS A 213 -14.96 9.92 6.48
CA LYS A 213 -14.17 9.44 7.60
C LYS A 213 -13.16 10.48 8.03
N ILE A 214 -13.18 10.82 9.31
CA ILE A 214 -12.19 11.67 9.95
C ILE A 214 -11.29 10.78 10.82
N THR A 215 -10.00 10.97 10.72
CA THR A 215 -9.00 10.26 11.53
C THR A 215 -8.16 11.29 12.26
N ILE A 216 -8.02 11.14 13.57
CA ILE A 216 -7.12 11.95 14.40
C ILE A 216 -6.11 11.00 14.99
N GLY A 217 -4.84 11.34 14.89
CA GLY A 217 -3.72 10.55 15.38
C GLY A 217 -2.75 11.37 16.19
N PHE A 218 -2.12 10.70 17.14
CA PHE A 218 -1.06 11.23 17.97
C PHE A 218 0.02 10.14 18.08
N ASP A 219 1.24 10.50 17.72
CA ASP A 219 2.40 9.60 17.82
C ASP A 219 3.53 10.30 18.55
N HIS A 220 4.07 9.66 19.58
CA HIS A 220 5.20 10.17 20.34
C HIS A 220 6.09 9.03 20.81
N SER A 221 7.38 9.13 20.49
CA SER A 221 8.40 8.21 21.01
C SER A 221 9.22 8.90 22.09
N PHE A 222 9.36 8.27 23.22
CA PHE A 222 10.18 8.76 24.34
C PHE A 222 11.18 7.69 24.79
N LYS A 223 12.31 8.17 25.28
CA LYS A 223 13.35 7.29 25.81
C LYS A 223 13.02 6.91 27.26
N MET A 224 12.91 5.63 27.53
CA MET A 224 12.68 5.08 28.86
C MET A 224 13.99 4.72 29.58
N GLY A 225 15.05 5.50 29.38
CA GLY A 225 16.37 5.26 29.99
C GLY A 225 16.96 3.91 29.55
N LEU A 226 17.35 3.08 30.52
CA LEU A 226 17.93 1.74 30.28
C LEU A 226 16.90 0.73 29.71
N LEU A 227 15.60 1.03 29.75
CA LEU A 227 14.54 0.16 29.24
C LEU A 227 14.26 0.33 27.75
N GLY A 228 14.96 1.21 27.06
CA GLY A 228 14.82 1.42 25.63
C GLY A 228 13.95 2.61 25.24
N THR A 229 13.38 2.54 24.03
CA THR A 229 12.42 3.54 23.49
C THR A 229 11.07 2.88 23.28
N SER A 230 10.02 3.56 23.66
CA SER A 230 8.65 3.21 23.38
C SER A 230 8.11 4.04 22.20
#